data_3c89aff19d89eb6e4e09aca0f18bae7c
#
_entry.id   3c89aff19d89eb6e4e09aca0f18bae7c
#
_cell.length_a   1.000
_cell.length_b   1.000
_cell.length_c   1.000
_cell.angle_alpha   90.00
_cell.angle_beta   90.00
_cell.angle_gamma   90.00
#
_symmetry.space_group_name_H-M   'P 1'
#
loop_
_entity.id
_entity.type
_entity.pdbx_description
1 polymer ?
#
loop_
_entity_poly.entity_id
_entity_poly.type
_entity_poly.pdbx_seq_one_letter_code
_entity_poly.pdbx_strand_id
1 'polypeptide(L)'
;TYWGQQITANDPYFEAHYKGFKAAGVPVGVYYYSAADSVAQAQLEAARCLEIIKGKQFEYPVYFDMENKERQGKLTGAERYAIADAFLSKVQGAGYYVGFYSYSAFIQQMGTEYFNKLKLKYSVWLADYRKTPASYTRDMWQYTSSGTVAGISGNVDLSHCYKDFPAIIKAAGLNGYGKTAAPVVPKLAVGDTVKVLRAVQYGSNKPFKTWFSTYTVKQINGNRVVIAKLGVTVAAVHKDNLKKV
;
A
#
# COMPACT_ATOMS: atom_id res chain seq x y z
N THR A 1 -6.97 -18.64 13.33
CA THR A 1 -8.30 -18.92 13.94
C THR A 1 -8.15 -19.17 15.42
N TYR A 2 -9.02 -18.57 16.21
CA TYR A 2 -9.09 -18.74 17.66
C TYR A 2 -10.04 -19.89 18.01
N TRP A 3 -9.58 -20.84 18.81
CA TRP A 3 -10.43 -21.75 19.55
C TRP A 3 -10.17 -21.53 21.04
N GLY A 4 -11.11 -20.93 21.75
CA GLY A 4 -10.91 -20.55 23.15
C GLY A 4 -9.80 -19.50 23.31
N GLN A 5 -8.80 -19.79 24.14
CA GLN A 5 -7.63 -18.93 24.36
C GLN A 5 -6.44 -19.25 23.45
N GLN A 6 -6.56 -20.19 22.53
CA GLN A 6 -5.44 -20.62 21.66
C GLN A 6 -5.58 -20.03 20.27
N ILE A 7 -4.50 -19.40 19.79
CA ILE A 7 -4.33 -19.01 18.39
C ILE A 7 -4.14 -20.28 17.59
N THR A 8 -5.08 -20.63 16.74
CA THR A 8 -5.05 -21.86 15.98
C THR A 8 -4.44 -21.72 14.59
N ALA A 9 -4.22 -22.86 14.01
CA ALA A 9 -3.49 -23.24 12.82
C ALA A 9 -3.54 -22.25 11.64
N ASN A 10 -2.40 -22.15 10.96
CA ASN A 10 -2.30 -21.57 9.63
C ASN A 10 -3.21 -22.34 8.66
N ASP A 11 -3.63 -21.70 7.60
CA ASP A 11 -4.14 -22.39 6.42
C ASP A 11 -3.12 -23.47 6.01
N PRO A 12 -3.50 -24.75 5.96
CA PRO A 12 -2.58 -25.84 5.64
C PRO A 12 -1.97 -25.72 4.24
N TYR A 13 -2.63 -24.99 3.35
CA TYR A 13 -2.18 -24.77 1.98
C TYR A 13 -1.35 -23.48 1.80
N PHE A 14 -1.23 -22.64 2.83
CA PHE A 14 -0.55 -21.35 2.74
C PHE A 14 0.87 -21.45 2.12
N GLU A 15 1.69 -22.38 2.61
CA GLU A 15 3.06 -22.52 2.11
C GLU A 15 3.10 -23.05 0.67
N ALA A 16 2.22 -23.98 0.31
CA ALA A 16 2.12 -24.49 -1.04
C ALA A 16 1.64 -23.43 -2.03
N HIS A 17 0.60 -22.67 -1.66
CA HIS A 17 0.08 -21.58 -2.47
C HIS A 17 1.12 -20.46 -2.64
N TYR A 18 1.77 -20.04 -1.53
CA TYR A 18 2.82 -19.02 -1.59
C TYR A 18 3.94 -19.42 -2.57
N LYS A 19 4.49 -20.63 -2.41
CA LYS A 19 5.55 -21.15 -3.28
C LYS A 19 5.10 -21.28 -4.74
N GLY A 20 3.91 -21.81 -4.98
CA GLY A 20 3.36 -22.01 -6.32
C GLY A 20 3.14 -20.68 -7.04
N PHE A 21 2.49 -19.70 -6.42
CA PHE A 21 2.27 -18.39 -7.01
C PHE A 21 3.58 -17.64 -7.28
N LYS A 22 4.52 -17.66 -6.32
CA LYS A 22 5.84 -17.05 -6.51
C LYS A 22 6.61 -17.70 -7.67
N ALA A 23 6.59 -19.02 -7.79
CA ALA A 23 7.23 -19.75 -8.91
C ALA A 23 6.59 -19.42 -10.26
N ALA A 24 5.27 -19.17 -10.27
CA ALA A 24 4.52 -18.76 -11.46
C ALA A 24 4.66 -17.26 -11.78
N GLY A 25 5.39 -16.50 -10.98
CA GLY A 25 5.53 -15.04 -11.15
C GLY A 25 4.25 -14.25 -10.83
N VAL A 26 3.28 -14.85 -10.15
CA VAL A 26 2.03 -14.21 -9.76
C VAL A 26 2.28 -13.36 -8.50
N PRO A 27 1.96 -12.05 -8.50
CA PRO A 27 2.05 -11.21 -7.32
C PRO A 27 1.17 -11.70 -6.19
N VAL A 28 1.70 -11.76 -4.97
CA VAL A 28 1.03 -12.35 -3.79
C VAL A 28 0.81 -11.29 -2.71
N GLY A 29 -0.35 -11.34 -2.07
CA GLY A 29 -0.65 -10.70 -0.80
C GLY A 29 -1.07 -11.74 0.23
N VAL A 30 -1.34 -11.29 1.44
CA VAL A 30 -1.81 -12.16 2.52
C VAL A 30 -2.85 -11.45 3.37
N TYR A 31 -3.82 -12.18 3.88
CA TYR A 31 -4.75 -11.68 4.87
C TYR A 31 -4.75 -12.56 6.12
N TYR A 32 -5.04 -11.96 7.24
CA TYR A 32 -5.20 -12.63 8.52
C TYR A 32 -6.65 -12.49 8.97
N TYR A 33 -7.41 -13.59 8.92
CA TYR A 33 -8.77 -13.63 9.44
C TYR A 33 -8.74 -13.52 10.95
N SER A 34 -9.26 -12.43 11.49
CA SER A 34 -9.20 -12.12 12.92
C SER A 34 -10.43 -12.61 13.67
N ALA A 35 -10.19 -13.23 14.80
CA ALA A 35 -11.20 -13.51 15.82
C ALA A 35 -10.98 -12.70 17.10
N ALA A 36 -10.05 -11.73 17.10
CA ALA A 36 -9.76 -10.90 18.25
C ALA A 36 -10.97 -10.04 18.66
N ASP A 37 -11.33 -10.10 19.92
CA ASP A 37 -12.35 -9.27 20.56
C ASP A 37 -11.77 -8.31 21.59
N SER A 38 -10.46 -8.22 21.65
CA SER A 38 -9.70 -7.30 22.50
C SER A 38 -8.37 -6.90 21.84
N VAL A 39 -7.82 -5.76 22.27
CA VAL A 39 -6.50 -5.26 21.84
C VAL A 39 -5.40 -6.29 22.15
N ALA A 40 -5.44 -6.93 23.33
CA ALA A 40 -4.44 -7.92 23.70
C ALA A 40 -4.44 -9.13 22.75
N GLN A 41 -5.61 -9.61 22.35
CA GLN A 41 -5.74 -10.69 21.38
C GLN A 41 -5.23 -10.25 19.98
N ALA A 42 -5.58 -9.04 19.52
CA ALA A 42 -5.09 -8.51 18.26
C ALA A 42 -3.57 -8.41 18.22
N GLN A 43 -2.94 -8.05 19.33
CA GLN A 43 -1.48 -8.04 19.45
C GLN A 43 -0.84 -9.43 19.38
N LEU A 44 -1.51 -10.46 19.92
CA LEU A 44 -1.08 -11.86 19.80
C LEU A 44 -1.26 -12.36 18.35
N GLU A 45 -2.39 -12.07 17.72
CA GLU A 45 -2.63 -12.38 16.31
C GLU A 45 -1.60 -11.72 15.40
N ALA A 46 -1.25 -10.45 15.65
CA ALA A 46 -0.21 -9.75 14.90
C ALA A 46 1.17 -10.40 15.08
N ALA A 47 1.52 -10.81 16.31
CA ALA A 47 2.75 -11.53 16.56
C ALA A 47 2.79 -12.86 15.78
N ARG A 48 1.68 -13.61 15.81
CA ARG A 48 1.56 -14.87 15.07
C ARG A 48 1.62 -14.66 13.56
N CYS A 49 0.95 -13.64 13.05
CA CYS A 49 1.04 -13.26 11.64
C CYS A 49 2.50 -13.03 11.23
N LEU A 50 3.25 -12.24 12.01
CA LEU A 50 4.65 -11.93 11.75
C LEU A 50 5.55 -13.17 11.76
N GLU A 51 5.30 -14.16 12.63
CA GLU A 51 6.01 -15.44 12.62
C GLU A 51 5.79 -16.21 11.32
N ILE A 52 4.53 -16.28 10.85
CA ILE A 52 4.14 -17.03 9.64
C ILE A 52 4.75 -16.41 8.38
N ILE A 53 4.71 -15.08 8.29
CA ILE A 53 5.16 -14.36 7.09
C ILE A 53 6.66 -14.03 7.10
N LYS A 54 7.37 -14.38 8.18
CA LYS A 54 8.81 -14.12 8.31
C LYS A 54 9.62 -14.70 7.15
N GLY A 55 10.47 -13.86 6.54
CA GLY A 55 11.34 -14.25 5.43
C GLY A 55 10.63 -14.39 4.08
N LYS A 56 9.33 -14.07 4.00
CA LYS A 56 8.55 -14.06 2.77
C LYS A 56 8.45 -12.66 2.17
N GLN A 57 8.26 -12.59 0.86
CA GLN A 57 8.05 -11.35 0.12
C GLN A 57 6.65 -11.31 -0.46
N PHE A 58 5.97 -10.18 -0.29
CA PHE A 58 4.61 -9.97 -0.80
C PHE A 58 4.53 -8.69 -1.62
N GLU A 59 3.97 -8.78 -2.81
CA GLU A 59 3.72 -7.65 -3.71
C GLU A 59 2.47 -6.86 -3.34
N TYR A 60 1.56 -7.47 -2.56
CA TYR A 60 0.34 -6.87 -2.05
C TYR A 60 0.41 -6.71 -0.53
N PRO A 61 -0.48 -5.91 0.07
CA PRO A 61 -0.49 -5.67 1.51
C PRO A 61 -0.72 -6.93 2.35
N VAL A 62 -0.34 -6.85 3.63
CA VAL A 62 -0.82 -7.75 4.69
C VAL A 62 -2.12 -7.17 5.22
N TYR A 63 -3.24 -7.84 4.95
CA TYR A 63 -4.55 -7.37 5.35
C TYR A 63 -4.99 -7.96 6.70
N PHE A 64 -5.52 -7.11 7.56
CA PHE A 64 -6.27 -7.50 8.74
C PHE A 64 -7.73 -7.64 8.33
N ASP A 65 -8.24 -8.88 8.35
CA ASP A 65 -9.58 -9.24 7.96
C ASP A 65 -10.47 -9.28 9.20
N MET A 66 -11.34 -8.27 9.33
CA MET A 66 -12.23 -8.07 10.47
C MET A 66 -13.70 -8.23 10.04
N GLU A 67 -14.27 -9.41 10.25
CA GLU A 67 -15.63 -9.71 9.84
C GLU A 67 -16.32 -10.78 10.71
N ASN A 68 -15.69 -11.21 11.80
CA ASN A 68 -16.22 -12.24 12.69
C ASN A 68 -17.42 -11.72 13.50
N LYS A 69 -18.63 -12.01 13.04
CA LYS A 69 -19.88 -11.55 13.68
C LYS A 69 -20.06 -12.05 15.11
N GLU A 70 -19.63 -13.27 15.39
CA GLU A 70 -19.84 -13.89 16.72
C GLU A 70 -19.00 -13.18 17.78
N ARG A 71 -17.76 -12.86 17.47
CA ARG A 71 -16.83 -12.26 18.43
C ARG A 71 -16.82 -10.73 18.36
N GLN A 72 -16.89 -10.18 17.17
CA GLN A 72 -16.69 -8.74 16.92
C GLN A 72 -18.00 -7.99 16.68
N GLY A 73 -19.11 -8.72 16.44
CA GLY A 73 -20.38 -8.11 16.06
C GLY A 73 -21.01 -7.23 17.15
N LYS A 74 -20.70 -7.49 18.44
CA LYS A 74 -21.21 -6.72 19.58
C LYS A 74 -20.29 -5.60 20.04
N LEU A 75 -19.09 -5.50 19.48
CA LEU A 75 -18.12 -4.47 19.84
C LEU A 75 -18.57 -3.10 19.32
N THR A 76 -18.26 -2.07 20.08
CA THR A 76 -18.44 -0.69 19.68
C THR A 76 -17.48 -0.31 18.53
N GLY A 77 -17.76 0.79 17.84
CA GLY A 77 -16.85 1.28 16.80
C GLY A 77 -15.45 1.63 17.33
N ALA A 78 -15.37 2.17 18.55
CA ALA A 78 -14.10 2.45 19.22
C ALA A 78 -13.28 1.19 19.48
N GLU A 79 -13.90 0.14 19.98
CA GLU A 79 -13.23 -1.16 20.24
C GLU A 79 -12.75 -1.80 18.94
N ARG A 80 -13.58 -1.83 17.90
CA ARG A 80 -13.19 -2.35 16.58
C ARG A 80 -12.00 -1.59 16.01
N TYR A 81 -12.00 -0.27 16.10
CA TYR A 81 -10.87 0.55 15.69
C TYR A 81 -9.61 0.22 16.49
N ALA A 82 -9.71 0.14 17.82
CA ALA A 82 -8.56 -0.16 18.68
C ALA A 82 -7.95 -1.53 18.39
N ILE A 83 -8.78 -2.54 18.14
CA ILE A 83 -8.37 -3.89 17.76
C ILE A 83 -7.66 -3.90 16.41
N ALA A 84 -8.27 -3.28 15.39
CA ALA A 84 -7.68 -3.21 14.07
C ALA A 84 -6.36 -2.41 14.07
N ASP A 85 -6.33 -1.26 14.74
CA ASP A 85 -5.13 -0.42 14.86
C ASP A 85 -4.00 -1.16 15.60
N ALA A 86 -4.29 -1.94 16.63
CA ALA A 86 -3.32 -2.72 17.39
C ALA A 86 -2.63 -3.80 16.54
N PHE A 87 -3.36 -4.50 15.69
CA PHE A 87 -2.79 -5.46 14.74
C PHE A 87 -1.98 -4.74 13.67
N LEU A 88 -2.63 -3.81 12.97
CA LEU A 88 -2.06 -3.14 11.80
C LEU A 88 -0.81 -2.34 12.14
N SER A 89 -0.82 -1.57 13.24
CA SER A 89 0.36 -0.80 13.66
C SER A 89 1.55 -1.69 14.02
N LYS A 90 1.31 -2.84 14.66
CA LYS A 90 2.37 -3.78 15.00
C LYS A 90 2.99 -4.43 13.77
N VAL A 91 2.17 -4.85 12.80
CA VAL A 91 2.64 -5.46 11.54
C VAL A 91 3.34 -4.40 10.67
N GLN A 92 2.80 -3.17 10.62
CA GLN A 92 3.43 -2.04 9.93
C GLN A 92 4.79 -1.69 10.54
N GLY A 93 4.89 -1.64 11.88
CA GLY A 93 6.15 -1.40 12.59
C GLY A 93 7.23 -2.45 12.32
N ALA A 94 6.84 -3.65 11.90
CA ALA A 94 7.76 -4.72 11.47
C ALA A 94 8.20 -4.61 9.98
N GLY A 95 7.80 -3.53 9.28
CA GLY A 95 8.23 -3.26 7.90
C GLY A 95 7.30 -3.82 6.83
N TYR A 96 6.04 -4.07 7.16
CA TYR A 96 5.05 -4.49 6.17
C TYR A 96 4.11 -3.36 5.77
N TYR A 97 3.73 -3.33 4.50
CA TYR A 97 2.62 -2.52 4.01
C TYR A 97 1.32 -3.22 4.40
N VAL A 98 0.45 -2.53 5.13
CA VAL A 98 -0.72 -3.14 5.75
C VAL A 98 -2.02 -2.54 5.25
N GLY A 99 -3.11 -3.31 5.36
CA GLY A 99 -4.44 -2.86 5.01
C GLY A 99 -5.52 -3.47 5.90
N PHE A 100 -6.65 -2.81 5.94
CA PHE A 100 -7.86 -3.23 6.61
C PHE A 100 -8.85 -3.80 5.59
N TYR A 101 -9.32 -5.03 5.81
CA TYR A 101 -10.39 -5.63 5.04
C TYR A 101 -11.63 -5.81 5.93
N SER A 102 -12.78 -5.45 5.37
CA SER A 102 -14.07 -5.81 5.91
C SER A 102 -15.17 -5.59 4.87
N TYR A 103 -16.39 -6.08 5.15
CA TYR A 103 -17.54 -5.81 4.30
C TYR A 103 -18.29 -4.53 4.73
N SER A 104 -19.04 -3.95 3.79
CA SER A 104 -19.65 -2.62 3.93
C SER A 104 -20.53 -2.45 5.16
N ALA A 105 -21.36 -3.48 5.53
CA ALA A 105 -22.20 -3.38 6.71
C ALA A 105 -21.38 -3.40 8.02
N PHE A 106 -20.25 -4.11 8.07
CA PHE A 106 -19.38 -4.11 9.24
C PHE A 106 -18.66 -2.78 9.43
N ILE A 107 -18.25 -2.16 8.31
CA ILE A 107 -17.69 -0.79 8.30
C ILE A 107 -18.74 0.22 8.78
N GLN A 108 -19.99 0.09 8.34
CA GLN A 108 -21.10 0.93 8.82
C GLN A 108 -21.28 0.83 10.33
N GLN A 109 -21.22 -0.38 10.89
CA GLN A 109 -21.31 -0.61 12.33
C GLN A 109 -20.10 -0.06 13.10
N MET A 110 -18.91 0.01 12.50
CA MET A 110 -17.75 0.68 13.08
C MET A 110 -17.97 2.19 13.22
N GLY A 111 -18.74 2.77 12.31
CA GLY A 111 -19.03 4.20 12.26
C GLY A 111 -18.00 5.00 11.49
N THR A 112 -18.46 6.08 10.90
CA THR A 112 -17.67 6.91 9.97
C THR A 112 -16.42 7.51 10.62
N GLU A 113 -16.51 7.90 11.90
CA GLU A 113 -15.37 8.47 12.63
C GLU A 113 -14.20 7.50 12.67
N TYR A 114 -14.44 6.28 13.14
CA TYR A 114 -13.39 5.28 13.33
C TYR A 114 -12.88 4.72 12.01
N PHE A 115 -13.76 4.52 11.03
CA PHE A 115 -13.35 4.16 9.69
C PHE A 115 -12.44 5.23 9.06
N ASN A 116 -12.77 6.51 9.24
CA ASN A 116 -11.92 7.61 8.76
C ASN A 116 -10.53 7.61 9.41
N LYS A 117 -10.42 7.26 10.69
CA LYS A 117 -9.11 7.10 11.36
C LYS A 117 -8.30 5.95 10.73
N LEU A 118 -8.93 4.82 10.42
CA LEU A 118 -8.24 3.68 9.77
C LEU A 118 -7.76 4.02 8.36
N LYS A 119 -8.62 4.57 7.51
CA LYS A 119 -8.28 4.86 6.11
C LYS A 119 -7.19 5.93 5.92
N LEU A 120 -6.94 6.77 6.94
CA LEU A 120 -5.85 7.74 6.93
C LEU A 120 -4.49 7.10 7.16
N LYS A 121 -4.47 5.93 7.82
CA LYS A 121 -3.23 5.22 8.18
C LYS A 121 -2.96 4.02 7.29
N TYR A 122 -4.00 3.32 6.84
CA TYR A 122 -3.92 2.00 6.25
C TYR A 122 -4.68 1.92 4.93
N SER A 123 -4.24 1.00 4.08
CA SER A 123 -4.98 0.65 2.86
C SER A 123 -6.33 0.03 3.22
N VAL A 124 -7.32 0.20 2.34
CA VAL A 124 -8.67 -0.35 2.55
C VAL A 124 -9.02 -1.32 1.42
N TRP A 125 -9.39 -2.53 1.79
CA TRP A 125 -10.00 -3.52 0.91
C TRP A 125 -11.46 -3.74 1.35
N LEU A 126 -12.39 -3.25 0.53
CA LEU A 126 -13.83 -3.29 0.80
C LEU A 126 -14.45 -4.52 0.13
N ALA A 127 -15.20 -5.33 0.86
CA ALA A 127 -16.11 -6.31 0.29
C ALA A 127 -17.52 -5.73 0.19
N ASP A 128 -18.05 -5.68 -1.02
CA ASP A 128 -19.42 -5.22 -1.28
C ASP A 128 -19.90 -5.78 -2.64
N TYR A 129 -20.80 -6.75 -2.59
CA TYR A 129 -21.23 -7.49 -3.78
C TYR A 129 -22.41 -6.84 -4.50
N ARG A 130 -22.79 -5.64 -4.11
CA ARG A 130 -23.81 -4.85 -4.83
C ARG A 130 -23.26 -4.33 -6.14
N LYS A 131 -24.12 -4.21 -7.15
CA LYS A 131 -23.76 -3.62 -8.45
C LYS A 131 -23.13 -2.23 -8.31
N THR A 132 -23.63 -1.42 -7.37
CA THR A 132 -23.02 -0.15 -6.95
C THR A 132 -22.60 -0.28 -5.49
N PRO A 133 -21.31 -0.38 -5.20
CA PRO A 133 -20.84 -0.52 -3.82
C PRO A 133 -21.06 0.76 -3.02
N ALA A 134 -21.05 0.62 -1.69
CA ALA A 134 -21.08 1.77 -0.79
C ALA A 134 -19.94 2.74 -1.12
N SER A 135 -20.19 4.05 -0.93
CA SER A 135 -19.23 5.13 -1.23
C SER A 135 -18.11 5.26 -0.18
N TYR A 136 -17.63 4.13 0.35
CA TYR A 136 -16.45 4.12 1.20
C TYR A 136 -15.17 4.25 0.38
N THR A 137 -14.21 5.01 0.90
CA THR A 137 -12.84 5.03 0.34
C THR A 137 -12.27 3.63 0.38
N ARG A 138 -11.69 3.18 -0.74
CA ARG A 138 -11.09 1.86 -0.90
C ARG A 138 -9.95 1.90 -1.91
N ASP A 139 -8.97 1.04 -1.69
CA ASP A 139 -7.86 0.80 -2.62
C ASP A 139 -8.05 -0.52 -3.38
N MET A 140 -8.84 -1.44 -2.79
CA MET A 140 -9.34 -2.65 -3.44
C MET A 140 -10.82 -2.83 -3.15
N TRP A 141 -11.53 -3.45 -4.09
CA TRP A 141 -12.95 -3.77 -3.98
C TRP A 141 -13.20 -5.23 -4.37
N GLN A 142 -13.54 -6.07 -3.39
CA GLN A 142 -14.05 -7.42 -3.63
C GLN A 142 -15.51 -7.29 -4.05
N TYR A 143 -15.79 -7.56 -5.31
CA TYR A 143 -17.10 -7.34 -5.91
C TYR A 143 -17.95 -8.61 -6.03
N THR A 144 -17.35 -9.79 -5.82
CA THR A 144 -18.06 -11.07 -5.80
C THR A 144 -17.27 -12.12 -5.02
N SER A 145 -18.00 -13.09 -4.46
CA SER A 145 -17.46 -14.32 -3.86
C SER A 145 -17.87 -15.57 -4.67
N SER A 146 -18.41 -15.38 -5.87
CA SER A 146 -18.86 -16.45 -6.76
C SER A 146 -18.29 -16.33 -8.18
N GLY A 147 -17.09 -15.75 -8.28
CA GLY A 147 -16.36 -15.64 -9.54
C GLY A 147 -15.80 -16.97 -10.00
N THR A 148 -15.37 -17.04 -11.26
CA THR A 148 -14.70 -18.19 -11.84
C THR A 148 -13.37 -17.79 -12.45
N VAL A 149 -12.36 -18.63 -12.25
CA VAL A 149 -11.03 -18.47 -12.86
C VAL A 149 -10.66 -19.77 -13.57
N ALA A 150 -10.20 -19.66 -14.80
CA ALA A 150 -9.80 -20.85 -15.58
C ALA A 150 -8.72 -21.66 -14.83
N GLY A 151 -8.93 -22.95 -14.70
CA GLY A 151 -8.04 -23.87 -13.98
C GLY A 151 -8.32 -23.98 -12.48
N ILE A 152 -9.27 -23.23 -11.92
CA ILE A 152 -9.69 -23.35 -10.53
C ILE A 152 -11.13 -23.91 -10.49
N SER A 153 -11.32 -24.98 -9.72
CA SER A 153 -12.64 -25.56 -9.49
C SER A 153 -13.34 -24.87 -8.34
N GLY A 154 -14.61 -24.50 -8.53
CA GLY A 154 -15.42 -23.82 -7.53
C GLY A 154 -15.40 -22.30 -7.64
N ASN A 155 -16.03 -21.66 -6.67
CA ASN A 155 -16.13 -20.20 -6.60
C ASN A 155 -14.83 -19.59 -6.08
N VAL A 156 -14.49 -18.42 -6.60
CA VAL A 156 -13.38 -17.60 -6.11
C VAL A 156 -13.83 -16.16 -5.89
N ASP A 157 -13.23 -15.51 -4.92
CA ASP A 157 -13.40 -14.09 -4.70
C ASP A 157 -12.67 -13.30 -5.80
N LEU A 158 -13.37 -12.32 -6.38
CA LEU A 158 -12.76 -11.43 -7.36
C LEU A 158 -12.77 -9.99 -6.87
N SER A 159 -11.66 -9.30 -7.12
CA SER A 159 -11.46 -7.92 -6.67
C SER A 159 -10.91 -7.03 -7.77
N HIS A 160 -11.34 -5.76 -7.78
CA HIS A 160 -10.64 -4.70 -8.48
C HIS A 160 -9.60 -4.07 -7.56
N CYS A 161 -8.38 -3.89 -8.05
CA CYS A 161 -7.32 -3.17 -7.37
C CYS A 161 -7.10 -1.82 -8.05
N TYR A 162 -7.12 -0.73 -7.29
CA TYR A 162 -7.02 0.65 -7.80
C TYR A 162 -5.63 1.26 -7.58
N LYS A 163 -4.72 0.53 -6.91
CA LYS A 163 -3.33 0.95 -6.66
C LYS A 163 -2.35 -0.06 -7.24
N ASP A 164 -1.23 0.41 -7.74
CA ASP A 164 -0.09 -0.42 -8.09
C ASP A 164 0.70 -0.78 -6.82
N PHE A 165 0.15 -1.70 -6.00
CA PHE A 165 0.81 -2.15 -4.78
C PHE A 165 2.18 -2.76 -5.03
N PRO A 166 2.41 -3.57 -6.08
CA PRO A 166 3.73 -4.09 -6.38
C PRO A 166 4.80 -3.01 -6.53
N ALA A 167 4.49 -1.94 -7.26
CA ALA A 167 5.42 -0.81 -7.42
C ALA A 167 5.62 -0.04 -6.11
N ILE A 168 4.53 0.27 -5.40
CA ILE A 168 4.55 1.02 -4.12
C ILE A 168 5.37 0.26 -3.07
N ILE A 169 5.11 -1.01 -2.87
CA ILE A 169 5.73 -1.83 -1.83
C ILE A 169 7.21 -2.05 -2.12
N LYS A 170 7.57 -2.36 -3.37
CA LYS A 170 8.97 -2.52 -3.78
C LYS A 170 9.76 -1.22 -3.64
N ALA A 171 9.21 -0.10 -4.09
CA ALA A 171 9.86 1.20 -3.97
C ALA A 171 10.08 1.63 -2.51
N ALA A 172 9.14 1.29 -1.61
CA ALA A 172 9.25 1.56 -0.19
C ALA A 172 10.16 0.58 0.56
N GLY A 173 10.57 -0.53 -0.07
CA GLY A 173 11.36 -1.60 0.56
C GLY A 173 10.63 -2.33 1.67
N LEU A 174 9.31 -2.44 1.56
CA LEU A 174 8.45 -3.12 2.53
C LEU A 174 8.22 -4.59 2.13
N ASN A 175 7.50 -5.33 2.98
CA ASN A 175 7.08 -6.72 2.73
C ASN A 175 8.23 -7.66 2.35
N GLY A 176 9.39 -7.50 2.98
CA GLY A 176 10.56 -8.35 2.73
C GLY A 176 11.39 -7.97 1.51
N TYR A 177 11.04 -6.91 0.78
CA TYR A 177 11.85 -6.45 -0.36
C TYR A 177 13.15 -5.77 0.04
N GLY A 178 13.31 -5.37 1.31
CA GLY A 178 14.44 -4.53 1.73
C GLY A 178 14.35 -3.16 1.07
N LYS A 179 14.95 -2.16 1.66
CA LYS A 179 15.13 -0.90 0.94
C LYS A 179 16.05 -1.19 -0.23
N THR A 180 15.50 -1.31 -1.44
CA THR A 180 16.30 -1.03 -2.62
C THR A 180 16.88 0.33 -2.36
N ALA A 181 18.22 0.45 -2.39
CA ALA A 181 18.84 1.78 -2.40
C ALA A 181 18.00 2.60 -3.38
N ALA A 182 17.37 3.68 -2.90
CA ALA A 182 16.60 4.54 -3.78
C ALA A 182 17.46 4.73 -5.02
N PRO A 183 16.92 4.57 -6.24
CA PRO A 183 17.72 4.75 -7.44
C PRO A 183 18.50 6.02 -7.17
N VAL A 184 19.83 5.92 -7.16
CA VAL A 184 20.69 7.06 -6.89
C VAL A 184 20.34 8.02 -8.02
N VAL A 185 19.38 8.90 -7.76
CA VAL A 185 19.09 10.00 -8.66
C VAL A 185 20.40 10.77 -8.66
N PRO A 186 21.17 10.76 -9.75
CA PRO A 186 22.48 11.33 -9.75
C PRO A 186 22.31 12.76 -9.26
N LYS A 187 22.93 13.08 -8.12
CA LYS A 187 22.83 14.41 -7.52
C LYS A 187 23.23 15.40 -8.61
N LEU A 188 22.30 16.29 -8.97
CA LEU A 188 22.58 17.29 -9.98
C LEU A 188 23.78 18.13 -9.52
N ALA A 189 24.73 18.29 -10.41
CA ALA A 189 25.90 19.17 -10.25
C ALA A 189 25.87 20.30 -11.26
N VAL A 190 26.53 21.38 -10.93
CA VAL A 190 26.77 22.46 -11.90
C VAL A 190 27.59 21.89 -13.07
N GLY A 191 27.18 22.18 -14.29
CA GLY A 191 27.75 21.61 -15.51
C GLY A 191 26.98 20.41 -16.06
N ASP A 192 26.13 19.76 -15.29
CA ASP A 192 25.34 18.63 -15.77
C ASP A 192 24.41 19.01 -16.90
N THR A 193 24.24 18.06 -17.84
CA THR A 193 23.24 18.16 -18.90
C THR A 193 21.90 17.57 -18.36
N VAL A 194 20.81 18.31 -18.57
CA VAL A 194 19.48 17.94 -18.04
C VAL A 194 18.41 18.14 -19.11
N LYS A 195 17.35 17.32 -19.01
CA LYS A 195 16.06 17.52 -19.66
C LYS A 195 15.08 18.16 -18.69
N VAL A 196 14.24 19.08 -19.17
CA VAL A 196 13.13 19.66 -18.41
C VAL A 196 11.93 18.72 -18.54
N LEU A 197 11.49 18.16 -17.43
CA LEU A 197 10.30 17.29 -17.35
C LEU A 197 9.01 18.11 -17.23
N ARG A 198 9.08 19.22 -16.48
CA ARG A 198 7.98 20.16 -16.28
C ARG A 198 8.50 21.59 -16.39
N ALA A 199 8.04 22.31 -17.41
CA ALA A 199 8.51 23.66 -17.75
C ALA A 199 7.76 24.73 -16.94
N VAL A 200 8.02 24.81 -15.62
CA VAL A 200 7.51 25.83 -14.72
C VAL A 200 8.65 26.48 -13.92
N GLN A 201 8.55 27.78 -13.71
CA GLN A 201 9.56 28.54 -12.97
C GLN A 201 9.46 28.25 -11.46
N TYR A 202 10.62 28.14 -10.83
CA TYR A 202 10.73 27.95 -9.40
C TYR A 202 10.10 29.13 -8.63
N GLY A 203 9.25 28.80 -7.65
CA GLY A 203 8.59 29.77 -6.76
C GLY A 203 7.31 30.37 -7.35
N SER A 204 7.31 30.81 -8.60
CA SER A 204 6.13 31.42 -9.23
C SER A 204 5.18 30.42 -9.88
N ASN A 205 5.65 29.22 -10.16
CA ASN A 205 4.96 28.18 -10.95
C ASN A 205 4.46 28.66 -12.34
N LYS A 206 4.96 29.80 -12.84
CA LYS A 206 4.61 30.29 -14.18
C LYS A 206 5.24 29.38 -15.24
N PRO A 207 4.48 28.97 -16.26
CA PRO A 207 5.04 28.16 -17.35
C PRO A 207 6.06 28.97 -18.14
N PHE A 208 7.07 28.27 -18.71
CA PHE A 208 7.98 28.85 -19.69
C PHE A 208 8.15 27.90 -20.88
N LYS A 209 8.57 28.43 -22.03
CA LYS A 209 8.73 27.64 -23.25
C LYS A 209 10.12 27.00 -23.28
N THR A 210 10.16 25.68 -23.50
CA THR A 210 11.40 24.94 -23.76
C THR A 210 11.70 24.94 -25.26
N TRP A 211 12.85 25.50 -25.65
CA TRP A 211 13.26 25.59 -27.05
C TRP A 211 14.26 24.50 -27.43
N PHE A 212 14.85 23.82 -26.45
CA PHE A 212 15.89 22.82 -26.65
C PHE A 212 15.54 21.52 -25.91
N SER A 213 16.03 20.40 -26.40
CA SER A 213 15.85 19.09 -25.79
C SER A 213 16.65 18.93 -24.50
N THR A 214 17.74 19.69 -24.34
CA THR A 214 18.63 19.65 -23.18
C THR A 214 19.13 21.02 -22.78
N TYR A 215 19.48 21.17 -21.52
CA TYR A 215 20.03 22.38 -20.90
C TYR A 215 21.20 22.01 -20.01
N THR A 216 22.02 22.98 -19.64
CA THR A 216 23.12 22.81 -18.69
C THR A 216 22.72 23.41 -17.33
N VAL A 217 23.04 22.73 -16.26
CA VAL A 217 22.87 23.24 -14.89
C VAL A 217 23.91 24.31 -14.64
N LYS A 218 23.46 25.56 -14.43
CA LYS A 218 24.33 26.71 -14.18
C LYS A 218 24.55 27.00 -12.70
N GLN A 219 23.55 26.76 -11.88
CA GLN A 219 23.57 26.99 -10.42
C GLN A 219 22.59 26.10 -9.71
N ILE A 220 22.95 25.68 -8.49
CA ILE A 220 22.08 24.92 -7.60
C ILE A 220 22.07 25.62 -6.23
N ASN A 221 20.84 25.86 -5.72
CA ASN A 221 20.64 26.34 -4.36
C ASN A 221 19.44 25.60 -3.74
N GLY A 222 19.75 24.57 -2.95
CA GLY A 222 18.73 23.64 -2.41
C GLY A 222 17.92 22.98 -3.53
N ASN A 223 16.61 23.21 -3.55
CA ASN A 223 15.71 22.68 -4.58
C ASN A 223 15.63 23.55 -5.84
N ARG A 224 16.22 24.76 -5.80
CA ARG A 224 16.23 25.69 -6.92
C ARG A 224 17.44 25.42 -7.82
N VAL A 225 17.21 25.10 -9.08
CA VAL A 225 18.24 24.84 -10.10
C VAL A 225 18.07 25.84 -11.23
N VAL A 226 19.13 26.57 -11.53
CA VAL A 226 19.19 27.47 -12.69
C VAL A 226 19.72 26.69 -13.89
N ILE A 227 18.97 26.68 -14.96
CA ILE A 227 19.33 26.04 -16.22
C ILE A 227 19.68 27.07 -17.26
N ALA A 228 20.69 26.75 -18.10
CA ALA A 228 21.17 27.57 -19.16
C ALA A 228 21.30 26.80 -20.47
N LYS A 229 21.38 27.51 -21.59
CA LYS A 229 21.75 26.96 -22.89
C LYS A 229 22.75 27.90 -23.55
N LEU A 230 23.86 27.37 -24.04
CA LEU A 230 24.95 28.15 -24.64
C LEU A 230 25.40 29.32 -23.74
N GLY A 231 25.47 29.09 -22.43
CA GLY A 231 25.85 30.11 -21.44
C GLY A 231 24.73 31.07 -20.99
N VAL A 232 23.64 31.15 -21.76
CA VAL A 232 22.52 32.05 -21.46
C VAL A 232 21.57 31.39 -20.49
N THR A 233 21.24 32.07 -19.38
CA THR A 233 20.27 31.60 -18.41
C THR A 233 18.86 31.55 -19.03
N VAL A 234 18.18 30.39 -18.89
CA VAL A 234 16.84 30.18 -19.43
C VAL A 234 15.79 30.30 -18.36
N ALA A 235 15.92 29.57 -17.26
CA ALA A 235 14.99 29.59 -16.17
C ALA A 235 15.62 29.06 -14.86
N ALA A 236 14.96 29.34 -13.74
CA ALA A 236 15.14 28.60 -12.50
C ALA A 236 13.96 27.64 -12.34
N VAL A 237 14.24 26.38 -12.05
CA VAL A 237 13.24 25.30 -11.93
C VAL A 237 13.46 24.50 -10.65
N HIS A 238 12.44 23.77 -10.19
CA HIS A 238 12.61 22.82 -9.09
C HIS A 238 13.43 21.62 -9.58
N LYS A 239 14.35 21.11 -8.75
CA LYS A 239 15.23 19.98 -9.11
C LYS A 239 14.47 18.75 -9.62
N ASP A 240 13.28 18.48 -9.05
CA ASP A 240 12.45 17.32 -9.42
C ASP A 240 11.77 17.47 -10.80
N ASN A 241 11.83 18.69 -11.37
CA ASN A 241 11.38 18.97 -12.74
C ASN A 241 12.50 18.76 -13.77
N LEU A 242 13.64 18.23 -13.36
CA LEU A 242 14.82 17.97 -14.20
C LEU A 242 15.19 16.48 -14.15
N LYS A 243 15.64 15.98 -15.29
CA LYS A 243 16.25 14.65 -15.41
C LYS A 243 17.65 14.81 -15.97
N LYS A 244 18.67 14.33 -15.24
CA LYS A 244 20.05 14.24 -15.75
C LYS A 244 20.10 13.29 -16.94
N VAL A 245 20.87 13.64 -17.97
CA VAL A 245 20.98 12.89 -19.24
C VAL A 245 22.42 12.41 -19.41
#